data_9a8fa6eb82ae639b0224996fc458c708
#
_entry.id   9a8fa6eb82ae639b0224996fc458c708
#
_cell.length_a   1.000
_cell.length_b   1.000
_cell.length_c   1.000
_cell.angle_alpha   90.00
_cell.angle_beta   90.00
_cell.angle_gamma   90.00
#
_symmetry.space_group_name_H-M   'P 1'
#
loop_
_entity.id
_entity.type
_entity.pdbx_description
1 polymer ?
#
loop_
_entity_poly.entity_id
_entity_poly.type
_entity_poly.pdbx_seq_one_letter_code
_entity_poly.pdbx_strand_id
1 'polypeptide(L)'
;MIVVEDVHKRYMTDHGPGKWVLQGVSFAIPPGLSVGLVGGNGAGKSTLLRLIGGVDVPSRGRIESNCRVSWPMGFGGGLQPSLTGRQNTKFVCRIHGHEEDIRSRVAFVEEFAELGDLFDEPVKTYSTGMRSRLQFGLSLAFDFDVYISDEVTAAGDAAFRDKAAAAFKKLSDHASIIMVSHGEGTLRQFCTAGIWLNEGRAHWFDDINDALREYKKSQLNHQISVLLAEQLLPGNQERVALELEKIQQRLKAVVLLEQGMAGEPAAVDHEEGVRVIQEANQQGMQLVGLGQLAQLGCNLKPGAIPMLKKYYPAPHNKHLDLYDLKSQCVKVESIN
;
A
#
# COMPACT_ATOMS: atom_id res chain seq x y z
N MET A 1 -18.64 12.58 0.88
CA MET A 1 -17.75 12.94 2.00
C MET A 1 -17.90 11.91 3.10
N ILE A 2 -16.80 11.45 3.68
CA ILE A 2 -16.78 10.58 4.86
C ILE A 2 -16.13 11.37 5.99
N VAL A 3 -16.78 11.44 7.14
CA VAL A 3 -16.31 12.18 8.33
C VAL A 3 -16.11 11.20 9.47
N VAL A 4 -14.93 11.17 10.03
CA VAL A 4 -14.54 10.35 11.18
C VAL A 4 -14.25 11.30 12.34
N GLU A 5 -15.02 11.18 13.46
CA GLU A 5 -14.93 12.10 14.58
C GLU A 5 -14.68 11.35 15.89
N ASP A 6 -13.53 11.63 16.50
CA ASP A 6 -13.09 11.11 17.79
C ASP A 6 -13.30 9.60 17.95
N VAL A 7 -13.00 8.85 16.89
CA VAL A 7 -13.24 7.42 16.86
C VAL A 7 -12.24 6.66 17.73
N HIS A 8 -12.79 5.89 18.65
CA HIS A 8 -12.06 4.93 19.48
C HIS A 8 -12.61 3.53 19.25
N LYS A 9 -11.73 2.55 19.19
CA LYS A 9 -12.12 1.13 19.06
C LYS A 9 -11.27 0.24 19.93
N ARG A 10 -11.93 -0.63 20.69
CA ARG A 10 -11.34 -1.79 21.36
C ARG A 10 -12.29 -2.98 21.28
N TYR A 11 -11.75 -4.16 21.42
CA TYR A 11 -12.52 -5.39 21.45
C TYR A 11 -12.61 -5.94 22.87
N MET A 12 -13.70 -6.63 23.19
CA MET A 12 -13.83 -7.37 24.42
C MET A 12 -13.03 -8.67 24.32
N THR A 13 -12.35 -9.03 25.39
CA THR A 13 -11.65 -10.30 25.56
C THR A 13 -12.30 -11.08 26.69
N ASP A 14 -11.93 -12.35 26.86
CA ASP A 14 -12.42 -13.18 27.97
C ASP A 14 -12.06 -12.61 29.36
N HIS A 15 -11.06 -11.73 29.42
CA HIS A 15 -10.59 -11.06 30.64
C HIS A 15 -11.09 -9.61 30.79
N GLY A 16 -12.07 -9.20 29.98
CA GLY A 16 -12.61 -7.83 29.98
C GLY A 16 -12.18 -6.99 28.79
N PRO A 17 -12.26 -5.65 28.88
CA PRO A 17 -11.94 -4.77 27.78
C PRO A 17 -10.47 -4.88 27.37
N GLY A 18 -10.21 -5.20 26.09
CA GLY A 18 -8.87 -5.24 25.51
C GLY A 18 -8.23 -3.85 25.36
N LYS A 19 -7.01 -3.83 24.88
CA LYS A 19 -6.28 -2.58 24.56
C LYS A 19 -7.02 -1.80 23.46
N TRP A 20 -6.89 -0.50 23.50
CA TRP A 20 -7.38 0.37 22.44
C TRP A 20 -6.61 0.08 21.15
N VAL A 21 -7.35 -0.23 20.07
CA VAL A 21 -6.83 -0.41 18.71
C VAL A 21 -6.80 0.93 17.98
N LEU A 22 -7.84 1.75 18.21
CA LEU A 22 -7.92 3.13 17.70
C LEU A 22 -8.19 4.07 18.86
N GLN A 23 -7.60 5.27 18.85
CA GLN A 23 -7.61 6.22 19.96
C GLN A 23 -7.75 7.66 19.43
N GLY A 24 -8.99 8.20 19.42
CA GLY A 24 -9.26 9.57 19.06
C GLY A 24 -8.96 9.89 17.59
N VAL A 25 -9.32 8.96 16.70
CA VAL A 25 -9.09 9.12 15.24
C VAL A 25 -10.09 10.11 14.69
N SER A 26 -9.60 11.19 14.06
CA SER A 26 -10.43 12.22 13.44
C SER A 26 -9.83 12.68 12.11
N PHE A 27 -10.62 12.61 11.05
CA PHE A 27 -10.30 13.14 9.71
C PHE A 27 -11.56 13.21 8.86
N ALA A 28 -11.46 13.89 7.71
CA ALA A 28 -12.52 13.92 6.70
C ALA A 28 -11.96 13.56 5.33
N ILE A 29 -12.66 12.69 4.60
CA ILE A 29 -12.31 12.33 3.22
C ILE A 29 -13.29 13.06 2.29
N PRO A 30 -12.80 14.02 1.48
CA PRO A 30 -13.62 14.71 0.48
C PRO A 30 -14.17 13.74 -0.58
N PRO A 31 -15.30 14.09 -1.25
CA PRO A 31 -15.78 13.32 -2.39
C PRO A 31 -14.74 13.29 -3.52
N GLY A 32 -14.63 12.14 -4.20
CA GLY A 32 -13.73 11.98 -5.34
C GLY A 32 -12.26 11.79 -5.00
N LEU A 33 -11.88 11.82 -3.71
CA LEU A 33 -10.50 11.61 -3.28
C LEU A 33 -10.22 10.15 -2.95
N SER A 34 -9.18 9.58 -3.56
CA SER A 34 -8.68 8.25 -3.22
C SER A 34 -7.56 8.34 -2.18
N VAL A 35 -7.64 7.50 -1.15
CA VAL A 35 -6.81 7.59 0.06
C VAL A 35 -6.09 6.28 0.36
N GLY A 36 -4.77 6.35 0.49
CA GLY A 36 -3.94 5.23 0.95
C GLY A 36 -3.81 5.21 2.47
N LEU A 37 -4.06 4.07 3.10
CA LEU A 37 -3.87 3.88 4.53
C LEU A 37 -2.58 3.09 4.78
N VAL A 38 -1.61 3.73 5.42
CA VAL A 38 -0.29 3.17 5.74
C VAL A 38 -0.09 3.03 7.24
N GLY A 39 0.76 2.10 7.65
CA GLY A 39 1.05 1.85 9.08
C GLY A 39 1.56 0.44 9.33
N GLY A 40 2.15 0.20 10.49
CA GLY A 40 2.69 -1.09 10.89
C GLY A 40 1.64 -2.20 11.03
N ASN A 41 2.09 -3.45 11.14
CA ASN A 41 1.20 -4.55 11.48
C ASN A 41 0.62 -4.32 12.88
N GLY A 42 -0.69 -4.54 13.02
CA GLY A 42 -1.39 -4.30 14.28
C GLY A 42 -1.72 -2.81 14.56
N ALA A 43 -1.37 -1.87 13.70
CA ALA A 43 -1.68 -0.44 13.88
C ALA A 43 -3.19 -0.11 13.86
N GLY A 44 -4.04 -1.07 13.42
CA GLY A 44 -5.50 -0.89 13.39
C GLY A 44 -6.07 -0.59 12.00
N LYS A 45 -5.27 -0.74 10.92
CA LYS A 45 -5.70 -0.44 9.53
C LYS A 45 -6.98 -1.17 9.13
N SER A 46 -7.00 -2.49 9.21
CA SER A 46 -8.19 -3.30 8.86
C SER A 46 -9.38 -3.03 9.79
N THR A 47 -9.12 -2.62 11.05
CA THR A 47 -10.17 -2.17 11.97
C THR A 47 -10.79 -0.88 11.47
N LEU A 48 -9.97 0.12 11.10
CA LEU A 48 -10.46 1.39 10.57
C LEU A 48 -11.25 1.20 9.27
N LEU A 49 -10.76 0.36 8.35
CA LEU A 49 -11.48 0.04 7.12
C LEU A 49 -12.85 -0.60 7.39
N ARG A 50 -12.95 -1.53 8.35
CA ARG A 50 -14.24 -2.15 8.74
C ARG A 50 -15.21 -1.15 9.35
N LEU A 51 -14.72 -0.20 10.14
CA LEU A 51 -15.54 0.87 10.70
C LEU A 51 -16.06 1.81 9.60
N ILE A 52 -15.20 2.24 8.67
CA ILE A 52 -15.59 3.11 7.54
C ILE A 52 -16.60 2.39 6.64
N GLY A 53 -16.38 1.09 6.39
CA GLY A 53 -17.29 0.26 5.58
C GLY A 53 -18.57 -0.18 6.30
N GLY A 54 -18.83 0.29 7.53
CA GLY A 54 -20.03 -0.05 8.29
C GLY A 54 -20.15 -1.52 8.73
N VAL A 55 -19.08 -2.29 8.60
CA VAL A 55 -19.04 -3.72 9.00
C VAL A 55 -18.86 -3.88 10.50
N ASP A 56 -18.32 -2.86 11.15
CA ASP A 56 -18.12 -2.78 12.59
C ASP A 56 -18.54 -1.38 13.08
N VAL A 57 -18.72 -1.23 14.39
CA VAL A 57 -19.12 0.04 14.99
C VAL A 57 -18.02 0.54 15.94
N PRO A 58 -17.79 1.86 16.02
CA PRO A 58 -16.82 2.40 16.97
C PRO A 58 -17.27 2.20 18.42
N SER A 59 -16.31 2.06 19.35
CA SER A 59 -16.59 2.00 20.79
C SER A 59 -16.96 3.38 21.35
N ARG A 60 -16.41 4.46 20.73
CA ARG A 60 -16.71 5.88 21.01
C ARG A 60 -16.50 6.66 19.72
N GLY A 61 -17.09 7.87 19.67
CA GLY A 61 -17.05 8.71 18.46
C GLY A 61 -18.05 8.26 17.42
N ARG A 62 -17.95 8.81 16.21
CA ARG A 62 -18.88 8.50 15.11
C ARG A 62 -18.21 8.56 13.77
N ILE A 63 -18.81 7.85 12.81
CA ILE A 63 -18.45 7.91 11.39
C ILE A 63 -19.73 8.23 10.62
N GLU A 64 -19.68 9.29 9.84
CA GLU A 64 -20.80 9.72 8.99
C GLU A 64 -20.36 9.69 7.53
N SER A 65 -21.23 9.20 6.67
CA SER A 65 -21.00 9.18 5.22
C SER A 65 -22.28 9.64 4.50
N ASN A 66 -22.12 10.57 3.57
CA ASN A 66 -23.18 10.99 2.65
C ASN A 66 -23.03 10.35 1.25
N CYS A 67 -22.30 9.25 1.15
CA CYS A 67 -22.06 8.48 -0.06
C CYS A 67 -22.13 6.98 0.25
N ARG A 68 -22.30 6.18 -0.80
CA ARG A 68 -22.33 4.72 -0.68
C ARG A 68 -20.90 4.21 -0.58
N VAL A 69 -20.56 3.64 0.57
CA VAL A 69 -19.23 3.06 0.85
C VAL A 69 -19.36 1.54 0.80
N SER A 70 -18.42 0.87 0.12
CA SER A 70 -18.40 -0.59 0.09
C SER A 70 -17.91 -1.16 1.44
N TRP A 71 -18.23 -2.42 1.68
CA TRP A 71 -17.44 -3.20 2.65
C TRP A 71 -16.03 -3.43 2.10
N PRO A 72 -15.04 -3.76 2.95
CA PRO A 72 -13.70 -4.09 2.49
C PRO A 72 -13.71 -5.25 1.49
N MET A 73 -13.16 -5.05 0.30
CA MET A 73 -13.09 -6.05 -0.76
C MET A 73 -12.31 -7.28 -0.27
N GLY A 74 -12.86 -8.47 -0.53
CA GLY A 74 -12.27 -9.72 -0.01
C GLY A 74 -12.61 -10.02 1.46
N PHE A 75 -13.40 -9.17 2.13
CA PHE A 75 -13.83 -9.42 3.49
C PHE A 75 -14.81 -10.60 3.58
N GLY A 76 -14.39 -11.66 4.28
CA GLY A 76 -15.14 -12.91 4.39
C GLY A 76 -16.30 -12.92 5.38
N GLY A 77 -16.54 -11.83 6.09
CA GLY A 77 -17.44 -11.80 7.25
C GLY A 77 -18.95 -11.85 6.95
N GLY A 78 -19.36 -11.81 5.69
CA GLY A 78 -20.79 -11.79 5.32
C GLY A 78 -21.29 -13.09 4.68
N LEU A 79 -20.41 -14.04 4.35
CA LEU A 79 -20.82 -15.29 3.72
C LEU A 79 -21.22 -16.33 4.76
N GLN A 80 -22.39 -16.90 4.58
CA GLN A 80 -22.87 -18.03 5.39
C GLN A 80 -22.26 -19.33 4.85
N PRO A 81 -21.43 -20.05 5.65
CA PRO A 81 -20.70 -21.22 5.17
C PRO A 81 -21.59 -22.39 4.71
N SER A 82 -22.80 -22.49 5.29
CA SER A 82 -23.77 -23.56 4.96
C SER A 82 -24.59 -23.29 3.69
N LEU A 83 -24.60 -22.03 3.22
CA LEU A 83 -25.27 -21.65 1.98
C LEU A 83 -24.34 -21.79 0.77
N THR A 84 -24.91 -22.00 -0.41
CA THR A 84 -24.14 -22.05 -1.66
C THR A 84 -23.64 -20.67 -2.06
N GLY A 85 -22.69 -20.58 -3.00
CA GLY A 85 -22.24 -19.31 -3.56
C GLY A 85 -23.41 -18.49 -4.12
N ARG A 86 -24.29 -19.13 -4.88
CA ARG A 86 -25.50 -18.52 -5.44
C ARG A 86 -26.45 -18.02 -4.35
N GLN A 87 -26.69 -18.79 -3.29
CA GLN A 87 -27.56 -18.40 -2.18
C GLN A 87 -26.98 -17.20 -1.42
N ASN A 88 -25.66 -17.23 -1.13
CA ASN A 88 -24.97 -16.10 -0.53
C ASN A 88 -25.06 -14.84 -1.39
N THR A 89 -24.85 -14.97 -2.70
CA THR A 89 -24.98 -13.85 -3.64
C THR A 89 -26.38 -13.25 -3.61
N LYS A 90 -27.42 -14.10 -3.69
CA LYS A 90 -28.82 -13.65 -3.58
C LYS A 90 -29.08 -12.93 -2.25
N PHE A 91 -28.56 -13.45 -1.15
CA PHE A 91 -28.70 -12.85 0.17
C PHE A 91 -28.08 -11.45 0.24
N VAL A 92 -26.86 -11.28 -0.23
CA VAL A 92 -26.18 -9.98 -0.28
C VAL A 92 -26.92 -9.00 -1.22
N CYS A 93 -27.40 -9.48 -2.38
CA CYS A 93 -28.19 -8.66 -3.29
C CYS A 93 -29.50 -8.15 -2.65
N ARG A 94 -30.16 -8.94 -1.81
CA ARG A 94 -31.37 -8.50 -1.09
C ARG A 94 -31.08 -7.43 -0.02
N ILE A 95 -29.89 -7.46 0.57
CA ILE A 95 -29.51 -6.46 1.59
C ILE A 95 -29.08 -5.13 0.96
N HIS A 96 -28.31 -5.18 -0.12
CA HIS A 96 -27.63 -4.02 -0.68
C HIS A 96 -28.13 -3.57 -2.05
N GLY A 97 -28.94 -4.37 -2.73
CA GLY A 97 -29.48 -4.10 -4.08
C GLY A 97 -30.98 -3.89 -4.09
N HIS A 98 -31.50 -3.64 -5.29
CA HIS A 98 -32.94 -3.67 -5.56
C HIS A 98 -33.36 -5.06 -6.05
N GLU A 99 -34.58 -5.48 -5.74
CA GLU A 99 -35.04 -6.84 -6.05
C GLU A 99 -35.07 -7.14 -7.56
N GLU A 100 -35.29 -6.11 -8.36
CA GLU A 100 -35.28 -6.17 -9.83
C GLU A 100 -33.91 -6.54 -10.41
N ASP A 101 -32.81 -6.20 -9.72
CA ASP A 101 -31.43 -6.42 -10.17
C ASP A 101 -30.84 -7.76 -9.71
N ILE A 102 -31.53 -8.50 -8.85
CA ILE A 102 -30.94 -9.71 -8.22
C ILE A 102 -30.49 -10.72 -9.27
N ARG A 103 -31.25 -10.92 -10.33
CA ARG A 103 -30.94 -11.89 -11.40
C ARG A 103 -29.66 -11.51 -12.14
N SER A 104 -29.56 -10.26 -12.56
CA SER A 104 -28.41 -9.74 -13.31
C SER A 104 -27.14 -9.76 -12.47
N ARG A 105 -27.25 -9.35 -11.20
CA ARG A 105 -26.11 -9.37 -10.26
C ARG A 105 -25.62 -10.77 -9.94
N VAL A 106 -26.55 -11.73 -9.74
CA VAL A 106 -26.18 -13.14 -9.52
C VAL A 106 -25.47 -13.70 -10.75
N ALA A 107 -25.97 -13.44 -11.96
CA ALA A 107 -25.33 -13.87 -13.20
C ALA A 107 -23.92 -13.24 -13.36
N PHE A 108 -23.79 -11.95 -13.06
CA PHE A 108 -22.50 -11.28 -13.08
C PHE A 108 -21.50 -11.91 -12.12
N VAL A 109 -21.91 -12.19 -10.86
CA VAL A 109 -21.01 -12.78 -9.86
C VAL A 109 -20.61 -14.20 -10.25
N GLU A 110 -21.55 -15.00 -10.79
CA GLU A 110 -21.28 -16.35 -11.27
C GLU A 110 -20.24 -16.35 -12.39
N GLU A 111 -20.44 -15.51 -13.41
CA GLU A 111 -19.50 -15.34 -14.52
C GLU A 111 -18.14 -14.81 -14.05
N PHE A 112 -18.13 -13.79 -13.16
CA PHE A 112 -16.89 -13.18 -12.71
C PHE A 112 -16.07 -14.12 -11.84
N ALA A 113 -16.70 -14.86 -10.91
CA ALA A 113 -16.02 -15.75 -9.97
C ALA A 113 -15.46 -17.02 -10.62
N GLU A 114 -15.99 -17.42 -11.78
CA GLU A 114 -15.53 -18.60 -12.56
C GLU A 114 -15.48 -19.87 -11.71
N LEU A 115 -16.50 -20.11 -10.92
CA LEU A 115 -16.59 -21.28 -10.04
C LEU A 115 -17.28 -22.49 -10.70
N GLY A 116 -17.93 -22.29 -11.86
CA GLY A 116 -18.70 -23.32 -12.55
C GLY A 116 -19.76 -23.93 -11.64
N ASP A 117 -19.92 -25.26 -11.69
CA ASP A 117 -20.93 -26.00 -10.90
C ASP A 117 -20.73 -25.82 -9.38
N LEU A 118 -19.51 -25.48 -8.94
CA LEU A 118 -19.22 -25.22 -7.54
C LEU A 118 -19.90 -23.98 -7.00
N PHE A 119 -20.41 -23.09 -7.87
CA PHE A 119 -21.20 -21.93 -7.43
C PHE A 119 -22.50 -22.34 -6.72
N ASP A 120 -23.02 -23.55 -7.01
CA ASP A 120 -24.17 -24.14 -6.37
C ASP A 120 -23.84 -25.09 -5.21
N GLU A 121 -22.56 -25.20 -4.85
CA GLU A 121 -22.11 -25.95 -3.67
C GLU A 121 -21.96 -25.05 -2.43
N PRO A 122 -22.07 -25.60 -1.20
CA PRO A 122 -21.91 -24.82 0.03
C PRO A 122 -20.53 -24.18 0.16
N VAL A 123 -20.47 -22.89 0.56
CA VAL A 123 -19.23 -22.12 0.69
C VAL A 123 -18.23 -22.74 1.67
N LYS A 124 -18.67 -23.52 2.63
CA LYS A 124 -17.76 -24.29 3.53
C LYS A 124 -16.83 -25.25 2.79
N THR A 125 -17.20 -25.72 1.60
CA THR A 125 -16.39 -26.62 0.77
C THR A 125 -15.40 -25.87 -0.11
N TYR A 126 -15.49 -24.53 -0.19
CA TYR A 126 -14.63 -23.72 -1.03
C TYR A 126 -13.20 -23.64 -0.49
N SER A 127 -12.22 -23.68 -1.39
CA SER A 127 -10.86 -23.26 -1.09
C SER A 127 -10.82 -21.75 -0.74
N THR A 128 -9.72 -21.31 -0.15
CA THR A 128 -9.50 -19.88 0.13
C THR A 128 -9.59 -19.05 -1.16
N GLY A 129 -8.99 -19.54 -2.27
CA GLY A 129 -9.06 -18.86 -3.55
C GLY A 129 -10.48 -18.73 -4.10
N MET A 130 -11.29 -19.81 -4.04
CA MET A 130 -12.69 -19.81 -4.48
C MET A 130 -13.53 -18.81 -3.65
N ARG A 131 -13.33 -18.77 -2.34
CA ARG A 131 -14.01 -17.79 -1.47
C ARG A 131 -13.63 -16.36 -1.84
N SER A 132 -12.35 -16.11 -2.08
CA SER A 132 -11.88 -14.79 -2.48
C SER A 132 -12.44 -14.37 -3.85
N ARG A 133 -12.55 -15.28 -4.82
CA ARG A 133 -13.18 -15.02 -6.12
C ARG A 133 -14.65 -14.61 -5.98
N LEU A 134 -15.42 -15.36 -5.17
CA LEU A 134 -16.81 -15.05 -4.88
C LEU A 134 -16.95 -13.67 -4.21
N GLN A 135 -16.15 -13.39 -3.19
CA GLN A 135 -16.18 -12.14 -2.43
C GLN A 135 -15.82 -10.93 -3.29
N PHE A 136 -14.80 -11.08 -4.14
CA PHE A 136 -14.40 -10.03 -5.06
C PHE A 136 -15.48 -9.74 -6.10
N GLY A 137 -16.05 -10.78 -6.72
CA GLY A 137 -17.19 -10.65 -7.65
C GLY A 137 -18.39 -9.99 -7.00
N LEU A 138 -18.70 -10.34 -5.75
CA LEU A 138 -19.75 -9.69 -4.97
C LEU A 138 -19.49 -8.19 -4.77
N SER A 139 -18.27 -7.80 -4.45
CA SER A 139 -17.92 -6.38 -4.26
C SER A 139 -18.07 -5.57 -5.56
N LEU A 140 -17.80 -6.19 -6.71
CA LEU A 140 -17.96 -5.56 -8.02
C LEU A 140 -19.40 -5.54 -8.54
N ALA A 141 -20.29 -6.37 -7.98
CA ALA A 141 -21.69 -6.45 -8.42
C ALA A 141 -22.54 -5.24 -8.01
N PHE A 142 -22.01 -4.34 -7.21
CA PHE A 142 -22.71 -3.16 -6.71
C PHE A 142 -21.96 -1.88 -7.06
N ASP A 143 -22.71 -0.80 -7.28
CA ASP A 143 -22.14 0.51 -7.53
C ASP A 143 -21.98 1.26 -6.21
N PHE A 144 -20.77 1.54 -5.82
CA PHE A 144 -20.41 2.36 -4.67
C PHE A 144 -19.68 3.61 -5.14
N ASP A 145 -19.83 4.71 -4.40
CA ASP A 145 -19.08 5.94 -4.64
C ASP A 145 -17.64 5.81 -4.12
N VAL A 146 -17.45 4.95 -3.10
CA VAL A 146 -16.14 4.67 -2.47
C VAL A 146 -15.97 3.18 -2.26
N TYR A 147 -14.92 2.61 -2.80
CA TYR A 147 -14.55 1.21 -2.57
C TYR A 147 -13.42 1.11 -1.55
N ILE A 148 -13.58 0.17 -0.61
CA ILE A 148 -12.56 -0.15 0.38
C ILE A 148 -11.81 -1.40 -0.05
N SER A 149 -10.48 -1.29 -0.10
CA SER A 149 -9.58 -2.39 -0.48
C SER A 149 -8.58 -2.69 0.63
N ASP A 150 -8.61 -3.91 1.14
CA ASP A 150 -7.58 -4.44 2.05
C ASP A 150 -6.82 -5.54 1.27
N GLU A 151 -5.71 -5.16 0.62
CA GLU A 151 -4.84 -6.05 -0.17
C GLU A 151 -5.53 -6.81 -1.33
N VAL A 152 -6.02 -6.09 -2.33
CA VAL A 152 -6.76 -6.64 -3.51
C VAL A 152 -6.02 -7.74 -4.28
N THR A 153 -4.70 -7.85 -4.16
CA THR A 153 -3.89 -8.69 -5.06
C THR A 153 -3.69 -10.14 -4.60
N ALA A 154 -4.17 -10.53 -3.42
CA ALA A 154 -3.92 -11.85 -2.84
C ALA A 154 -4.93 -12.95 -3.26
N ALA A 155 -5.97 -12.61 -4.04
CA ALA A 155 -7.07 -13.53 -4.34
C ALA A 155 -6.84 -14.38 -5.61
N GLY A 156 -6.76 -15.69 -5.44
CA GLY A 156 -6.79 -16.66 -6.54
C GLY A 156 -5.44 -16.92 -7.23
N ASP A 157 -5.51 -17.61 -8.38
CA ASP A 157 -4.35 -17.86 -9.24
C ASP A 157 -3.92 -16.62 -10.05
N ALA A 158 -2.85 -16.75 -10.84
CA ALA A 158 -2.28 -15.63 -11.59
C ALA A 158 -3.31 -15.03 -12.58
N ALA A 159 -4.06 -15.87 -13.28
CA ALA A 159 -5.04 -15.43 -14.28
C ALA A 159 -6.19 -14.63 -13.63
N PHE A 160 -6.69 -15.09 -12.48
CA PHE A 160 -7.72 -14.37 -11.75
C PHE A 160 -7.20 -13.06 -11.16
N ARG A 161 -5.95 -13.01 -10.69
CA ARG A 161 -5.32 -11.77 -10.23
C ARG A 161 -5.27 -10.70 -11.32
N ASP A 162 -4.90 -11.08 -12.55
CA ASP A 162 -4.87 -10.15 -13.68
C ASP A 162 -6.28 -9.64 -14.01
N LYS A 163 -7.29 -10.52 -14.00
CA LYS A 163 -8.70 -10.16 -14.18
C LYS A 163 -9.19 -9.22 -13.08
N ALA A 164 -8.89 -9.52 -11.83
CA ALA A 164 -9.24 -8.69 -10.67
C ALA A 164 -8.55 -7.31 -10.74
N ALA A 165 -7.27 -7.26 -11.10
CA ALA A 165 -6.53 -6.01 -11.26
C ALA A 165 -7.11 -5.14 -12.39
N ALA A 166 -7.47 -5.74 -13.54
CA ALA A 166 -8.12 -5.04 -14.64
C ALA A 166 -9.49 -4.49 -14.24
N ALA A 167 -10.30 -5.28 -13.52
CA ALA A 167 -11.60 -4.85 -13.01
C ALA A 167 -11.44 -3.70 -12.00
N PHE A 168 -10.48 -3.83 -11.09
CA PHE A 168 -10.19 -2.80 -10.09
C PHE A 168 -9.72 -1.48 -10.73
N LYS A 169 -8.90 -1.56 -11.79
CA LYS A 169 -8.47 -0.39 -12.53
C LYS A 169 -9.65 0.35 -13.17
N LYS A 170 -10.56 -0.38 -13.84
CA LYS A 170 -11.79 0.22 -14.40
C LYS A 170 -12.64 0.89 -13.33
N LEU A 171 -12.72 0.29 -12.15
CA LEU A 171 -13.48 0.81 -11.03
C LEU A 171 -12.86 2.11 -10.50
N SER A 172 -11.53 2.22 -10.46
CA SER A 172 -10.82 3.43 -10.04
C SER A 172 -11.03 4.64 -10.95
N ASP A 173 -11.48 4.43 -12.19
CA ASP A 173 -11.79 5.50 -13.14
C ASP A 173 -13.13 6.19 -12.82
N HIS A 174 -14.01 5.56 -12.03
CA HIS A 174 -15.38 6.02 -11.78
C HIS A 174 -15.72 6.21 -10.30
N ALA A 175 -14.92 5.67 -9.39
CA ALA A 175 -15.16 5.74 -7.96
C ALA A 175 -13.86 6.02 -7.19
N SER A 176 -14.01 6.57 -5.99
CA SER A 176 -12.87 6.76 -5.08
C SER A 176 -12.48 5.46 -4.40
N ILE A 177 -11.22 5.36 -4.00
CA ILE A 177 -10.70 4.16 -3.34
C ILE A 177 -10.11 4.54 -1.98
N ILE A 178 -10.42 3.76 -0.95
CA ILE A 178 -9.68 3.75 0.31
C ILE A 178 -8.96 2.41 0.37
N MET A 179 -7.62 2.42 0.34
CA MET A 179 -6.89 1.17 0.24
C MET A 179 -5.72 1.03 1.21
N VAL A 180 -5.50 -0.21 1.63
CA VAL A 180 -4.26 -0.69 2.24
C VAL A 180 -3.51 -1.53 1.22
N SER A 181 -2.23 -1.32 1.08
CA SER A 181 -1.35 -2.16 0.27
C SER A 181 0.06 -2.20 0.85
N HIS A 182 0.72 -3.35 0.74
CA HIS A 182 2.15 -3.47 1.04
C HIS A 182 3.04 -2.90 -0.09
N GLY A 183 2.48 -2.73 -1.30
CA GLY A 183 3.18 -2.14 -2.45
C GLY A 183 3.05 -0.62 -2.47
N GLU A 184 4.12 0.12 -2.16
CA GLU A 184 4.14 1.59 -2.27
C GLU A 184 3.75 2.07 -3.68
N GLY A 185 4.18 1.33 -4.74
CA GLY A 185 3.84 1.64 -6.13
C GLY A 185 2.33 1.59 -6.39
N THR A 186 1.63 0.62 -5.81
CA THR A 186 0.17 0.50 -5.91
C THR A 186 -0.53 1.69 -5.23
N LEU A 187 -0.07 2.07 -4.02
CA LEU A 187 -0.62 3.23 -3.33
C LEU A 187 -0.42 4.52 -4.14
N ARG A 188 0.77 4.74 -4.71
CA ARG A 188 1.04 5.91 -5.58
C ARG A 188 0.22 5.90 -6.87
N GLN A 189 -0.12 4.73 -7.39
CA GLN A 189 -0.92 4.60 -8.61
C GLN A 189 -2.38 4.96 -8.40
N PHE A 190 -2.96 4.58 -7.25
CA PHE A 190 -4.40 4.68 -7.03
C PHE A 190 -4.80 5.76 -6.01
N CYS A 191 -3.89 6.26 -5.19
CA CYS A 191 -4.20 7.18 -4.10
C CYS A 191 -3.47 8.51 -4.28
N THR A 192 -4.20 9.60 -4.04
CA THR A 192 -3.65 10.95 -4.04
C THR A 192 -3.23 11.37 -2.63
N ALA A 193 -4.10 11.15 -1.66
CA ALA A 193 -3.85 11.46 -0.25
C ALA A 193 -3.50 10.21 0.56
N GLY A 194 -2.98 10.39 1.76
CA GLY A 194 -2.61 9.30 2.66
C GLY A 194 -3.02 9.50 4.11
N ILE A 195 -3.27 8.41 4.79
CA ILE A 195 -3.44 8.37 6.25
C ILE A 195 -2.37 7.45 6.81
N TRP A 196 -1.50 7.99 7.64
CA TRP A 196 -0.57 7.19 8.42
C TRP A 196 -1.18 6.87 9.78
N LEU A 197 -1.41 5.57 10.01
CA LEU A 197 -1.93 5.06 11.27
C LEU A 197 -0.76 4.58 12.13
N ASN A 198 -0.54 5.25 13.25
CA ASN A 198 0.52 4.95 14.20
C ASN A 198 -0.05 4.88 15.62
N GLU A 199 0.20 3.78 16.33
CA GLU A 199 -0.26 3.56 17.72
C GLU A 199 -1.74 3.88 17.94
N GLY A 200 -2.58 3.52 16.97
CA GLY A 200 -4.02 3.75 17.00
C GLY A 200 -4.46 5.18 16.71
N ARG A 201 -3.55 6.08 16.34
CA ARG A 201 -3.83 7.47 15.94
C ARG A 201 -3.63 7.65 14.45
N ALA A 202 -4.47 8.45 13.81
CA ALA A 202 -4.40 8.73 12.39
C ALA A 202 -3.78 10.12 12.15
N HIS A 203 -2.84 10.17 11.19
CA HIS A 203 -2.23 11.39 10.69
C HIS A 203 -2.59 11.53 9.21
N TRP A 204 -3.25 12.62 8.86
CA TRP A 204 -3.67 12.93 7.50
C TRP A 204 -2.55 13.62 6.72
N PHE A 205 -2.42 13.27 5.43
CA PHE A 205 -1.51 13.91 4.48
C PHE A 205 -2.25 14.11 3.15
N ASP A 206 -2.14 15.31 2.59
CA ASP A 206 -2.75 15.65 1.29
C ASP A 206 -2.04 14.96 0.11
N ASP A 207 -0.79 14.51 0.31
CA ASP A 207 -0.01 13.73 -0.64
C ASP A 207 0.32 12.34 -0.02
N ILE A 208 0.01 11.28 -0.76
CA ILE A 208 0.34 9.89 -0.39
C ILE A 208 1.85 9.69 -0.18
N ASN A 209 2.70 10.43 -0.90
CA ASN A 209 4.15 10.32 -0.76
C ASN A 209 4.62 10.81 0.62
N ASP A 210 3.96 11.80 1.20
CA ASP A 210 4.27 12.31 2.53
C ASP A 210 3.91 11.28 3.60
N ALA A 211 2.72 10.66 3.49
CA ALA A 211 2.32 9.57 4.38
C ALA A 211 3.30 8.39 4.33
N LEU A 212 3.73 8.00 3.12
CA LEU A 212 4.69 6.92 2.92
C LEU A 212 6.06 7.27 3.50
N ARG A 213 6.52 8.52 3.38
CA ARG A 213 7.79 8.97 3.97
C ARG A 213 7.76 8.93 5.49
N GLU A 214 6.71 9.47 6.11
CA GLU A 214 6.57 9.46 7.56
C GLU A 214 6.49 8.03 8.11
N TYR A 215 5.73 7.16 7.45
CA TYR A 215 5.69 5.75 7.81
C TYR A 215 7.08 5.10 7.71
N LYS A 216 7.83 5.35 6.64
CA LYS A 216 9.18 4.81 6.45
C LYS A 216 10.17 5.31 7.50
N LYS A 217 10.12 6.60 7.85
CA LYS A 217 10.92 7.17 8.95
C LYS A 217 10.61 6.48 10.27
N SER A 218 9.32 6.31 10.58
CA SER A 218 8.89 5.62 11.79
C SER A 218 9.42 4.18 11.86
N GLN A 219 9.37 3.44 10.74
CA GLN A 219 9.94 2.09 10.66
C GLN A 219 11.44 2.07 10.89
N LEU A 220 12.20 2.98 10.26
CA LEU A 220 13.65 3.06 10.42
C LEU A 220 14.05 3.43 11.85
N ASN A 221 13.33 4.39 12.46
CA ASN A 221 13.57 4.78 13.85
C ASN A 221 13.28 3.62 14.82
N HIS A 222 12.22 2.86 14.57
CA HIS A 222 11.92 1.65 15.35
C HIS A 222 13.04 0.60 15.22
N GLN A 223 13.53 0.34 14.00
CA GLN A 223 14.66 -0.57 13.78
C GLN A 223 15.92 -0.11 14.51
N ILE A 224 16.21 1.19 14.48
CA ILE A 224 17.33 1.79 15.23
C ILE A 224 17.18 1.52 16.73
N SER A 225 15.98 1.74 17.28
CA SER A 225 15.71 1.53 18.71
C SER A 225 15.89 0.07 19.13
N VAL A 226 15.47 -0.87 18.29
CA VAL A 226 15.65 -2.32 18.54
C VAL A 226 17.14 -2.68 18.52
N LEU A 227 17.90 -2.22 17.51
CA LEU A 227 19.32 -2.49 17.40
C LEU A 227 20.15 -1.88 18.54
N LEU A 228 19.79 -0.67 18.98
CA LEU A 228 20.42 -0.05 20.15
C LEU A 228 20.20 -0.87 21.43
N ALA A 229 19.01 -1.46 21.59
CA ALA A 229 18.73 -2.37 22.70
C ALA A 229 19.56 -3.68 22.59
N GLU A 230 19.72 -4.23 21.37
CA GLU A 230 20.57 -5.42 21.13
C GLU A 230 22.07 -5.15 21.34
N GLN A 231 22.55 -3.93 21.09
CA GLN A 231 23.94 -3.53 21.28
C GLN A 231 24.40 -3.65 22.74
N LEU A 232 23.45 -3.57 23.67
CA LEU A 232 23.72 -3.74 25.11
C LEU A 232 24.02 -5.20 25.50
N LEU A 233 23.80 -6.17 24.61
CA LEU A 233 24.05 -7.59 24.85
C LEU A 233 25.51 -7.96 24.52
N PRO A 234 26.21 -8.77 25.35
CA PRO A 234 27.57 -9.17 25.10
C PRO A 234 27.73 -9.96 23.79
N GLY A 235 28.72 -9.63 22.97
CA GLY A 235 29.08 -10.37 21.76
C GLY A 235 28.45 -9.89 20.44
N ASN A 236 27.56 -8.88 20.45
CA ASN A 236 26.86 -8.41 19.24
C ASN A 236 27.34 -7.05 18.73
N GLN A 237 28.31 -6.43 19.37
CA GLN A 237 28.63 -5.01 19.19
C GLN A 237 29.05 -4.62 17.76
N GLU A 238 29.96 -5.37 17.13
CA GLU A 238 30.42 -5.03 15.76
C GLU A 238 29.35 -5.23 14.69
N ARG A 239 28.58 -6.34 14.76
CA ARG A 239 27.49 -6.62 13.83
C ARG A 239 26.41 -5.53 13.91
N VAL A 240 26.02 -5.17 15.12
CA VAL A 240 24.98 -4.16 15.38
C VAL A 240 25.45 -2.77 14.94
N ALA A 241 26.71 -2.40 15.16
CA ALA A 241 27.26 -1.12 14.71
C ALA A 241 27.18 -0.96 13.18
N LEU A 242 27.50 -2.00 12.41
CA LEU A 242 27.43 -1.97 10.95
C LEU A 242 25.95 -1.86 10.45
N GLU A 243 25.03 -2.56 11.10
CA GLU A 243 23.59 -2.48 10.75
C GLU A 243 23.00 -1.10 11.10
N LEU A 244 23.37 -0.53 12.24
CA LEU A 244 22.98 0.82 12.66
C LEU A 244 23.45 1.87 11.63
N GLU A 245 24.68 1.78 11.17
CA GLU A 245 25.21 2.70 10.16
C GLU A 245 24.40 2.65 8.86
N LYS A 246 24.07 1.44 8.36
CA LYS A 246 23.25 1.25 7.16
C LYS A 246 21.85 1.86 7.31
N ILE A 247 21.22 1.68 8.48
CA ILE A 247 19.89 2.20 8.73
C ILE A 247 19.92 3.71 8.88
N GLN A 248 20.93 4.27 9.56
CA GLN A 248 21.11 5.72 9.69
C GLN A 248 21.35 6.39 8.32
N GLN A 249 22.10 5.75 7.41
CA GLN A 249 22.26 6.23 6.04
C GLN A 249 20.93 6.24 5.28
N ARG A 250 20.10 5.19 5.43
CA ARG A 250 18.75 5.15 4.83
C ARG A 250 17.85 6.24 5.41
N LEU A 251 17.90 6.46 6.71
CA LEU A 251 17.11 7.53 7.35
C LEU A 251 17.53 8.90 6.85
N LYS A 252 18.84 9.17 6.74
CA LYS A 252 19.35 10.41 6.15
C LYS A 252 18.86 10.60 4.71
N ALA A 253 18.83 9.56 3.89
CA ALA A 253 18.33 9.63 2.52
C ALA A 253 16.84 9.99 2.49
N VAL A 254 16.02 9.44 3.39
CA VAL A 254 14.58 9.77 3.49
C VAL A 254 14.39 11.22 3.93
N VAL A 255 15.19 11.73 4.87
CA VAL A 255 15.13 13.13 5.36
C VAL A 255 15.63 14.12 4.29
N LEU A 256 16.70 13.77 3.55
CA LEU A 256 17.21 14.62 2.46
C LEU A 256 16.22 14.77 1.31
N LEU A 257 15.40 13.73 1.04
CA LEU A 257 14.30 13.84 0.10
C LEU A 257 13.25 14.87 0.52
N GLU A 258 13.05 15.11 1.81
CA GLU A 258 12.17 16.19 2.30
C GLU A 258 12.77 17.58 2.08
N GLN A 259 14.07 17.73 2.33
CA GLN A 259 14.76 19.03 2.19
C GLN A 259 14.99 19.39 0.72
N GLY A 260 15.08 18.40 -0.17
CA GLY A 260 15.24 18.59 -1.61
C GLY A 260 13.95 18.91 -2.37
N MET A 261 12.79 18.71 -1.74
CA MET A 261 11.49 18.94 -2.39
C MET A 261 11.05 20.41 -2.45
N ALA A 262 11.80 21.33 -1.87
CA ALA A 262 11.65 22.76 -2.17
C ALA A 262 12.09 23.13 -3.61
N GLY A 263 12.54 22.16 -4.40
CA GLY A 263 12.91 22.27 -5.80
C GLY A 263 13.32 20.90 -6.34
N GLU A 264 12.36 19.99 -6.60
CA GLU A 264 12.70 18.82 -7.41
C GLU A 264 13.14 19.30 -8.79
N PRO A 265 14.39 19.00 -9.24
CA PRO A 265 14.72 19.22 -10.62
C PRO A 265 13.77 18.38 -11.47
N ALA A 266 13.21 18.97 -12.51
CA ALA A 266 12.36 18.27 -13.47
C ALA A 266 13.04 16.96 -13.93
N ALA A 267 12.26 15.91 -14.12
CA ALA A 267 12.78 14.66 -14.68
C ALA A 267 13.44 14.96 -16.03
N VAL A 268 14.69 14.52 -16.19
CA VAL A 268 15.45 14.73 -17.44
C VAL A 268 14.89 13.76 -18.47
N ASP A 269 14.43 14.26 -19.61
CA ASP A 269 13.94 13.44 -20.70
C ASP A 269 15.04 12.59 -21.34
N HIS A 270 14.68 11.67 -22.23
CA HIS A 270 15.64 10.74 -22.83
C HIS A 270 16.69 11.47 -23.68
N GLU A 271 16.31 12.46 -24.48
CA GLU A 271 17.21 13.16 -25.40
C GLU A 271 18.22 14.03 -24.64
N GLU A 272 17.76 14.77 -23.64
CA GLU A 272 18.62 15.56 -22.77
C GLU A 272 19.56 14.66 -21.95
N GLY A 273 19.07 13.54 -21.44
CA GLY A 273 19.88 12.55 -20.72
C GLY A 273 21.00 11.97 -21.57
N VAL A 274 20.72 11.64 -22.83
CA VAL A 274 21.73 11.14 -23.79
C VAL A 274 22.79 12.19 -24.05
N ARG A 275 22.40 13.46 -24.23
CA ARG A 275 23.35 14.58 -24.44
C ARG A 275 24.28 14.76 -23.25
N VAL A 276 23.75 14.79 -22.01
CA VAL A 276 24.53 14.93 -20.80
C VAL A 276 25.51 13.77 -20.61
N ILE A 277 25.10 12.53 -20.91
CA ILE A 277 25.99 11.36 -20.86
C ILE A 277 27.12 11.46 -21.88
N GLN A 278 26.84 11.94 -23.10
CA GLN A 278 27.86 12.14 -24.13
C GLN A 278 28.87 13.22 -23.73
N GLU A 279 28.40 14.34 -23.20
CA GLU A 279 29.27 15.41 -22.70
C GLU A 279 30.14 14.94 -21.53
N ALA A 280 29.58 14.19 -20.57
CA ALA A 280 30.32 13.59 -19.48
C ALA A 280 31.41 12.62 -19.95
N ASN A 281 31.10 11.77 -20.93
CA ASN A 281 32.08 10.85 -21.53
C ASN A 281 33.21 11.59 -22.25
N GLN A 282 32.93 12.70 -22.95
CA GLN A 282 33.96 13.54 -23.57
C GLN A 282 34.89 14.18 -22.54
N GLN A 283 34.39 14.47 -21.34
CA GLN A 283 35.19 14.97 -20.20
C GLN A 283 35.89 13.84 -19.42
N GLY A 284 35.83 12.60 -19.90
CA GLY A 284 36.45 11.44 -19.26
C GLY A 284 35.77 10.93 -18.00
N MET A 285 34.52 11.36 -17.76
CA MET A 285 33.65 10.84 -16.70
C MET A 285 32.94 9.57 -17.16
N GLN A 286 32.73 8.62 -16.28
CA GLN A 286 31.95 7.42 -16.55
C GLN A 286 30.72 7.40 -15.64
N LEU A 287 29.57 7.74 -16.18
CA LEU A 287 28.31 7.77 -15.43
C LEU A 287 27.72 6.36 -15.29
N VAL A 288 27.39 5.97 -14.08
CA VAL A 288 26.86 4.65 -13.72
C VAL A 288 25.66 4.78 -12.80
N GLY A 289 24.67 3.90 -12.96
CA GLY A 289 23.55 3.77 -12.05
C GLY A 289 23.89 2.86 -10.86
N LEU A 290 23.08 2.93 -9.79
CA LEU A 290 23.26 2.13 -8.57
C LEU A 290 23.31 0.61 -8.85
N GLY A 291 22.52 0.12 -9.81
CA GLY A 291 22.55 -1.29 -10.21
C GLY A 291 23.87 -1.72 -10.85
N GLN A 292 24.50 -0.84 -11.62
CA GLN A 292 25.81 -1.08 -12.24
C GLN A 292 26.94 -1.02 -11.21
N LEU A 293 26.84 -0.14 -10.20
CA LEU A 293 27.81 -0.09 -9.10
C LEU A 293 27.88 -1.41 -8.35
N ALA A 294 26.73 -2.01 -8.06
CA ALA A 294 26.68 -3.32 -7.40
C ALA A 294 27.35 -4.42 -8.24
N GLN A 295 27.16 -4.42 -9.57
CA GLN A 295 27.83 -5.36 -10.49
C GLN A 295 29.36 -5.14 -10.57
N LEU A 296 29.80 -3.89 -10.43
CA LEU A 296 31.22 -3.53 -10.45
C LEU A 296 31.90 -3.68 -9.09
N GLY A 297 31.17 -4.11 -8.05
CA GLY A 297 31.70 -4.20 -6.69
C GLY A 297 32.08 -2.84 -6.11
N CYS A 298 31.33 -1.81 -6.42
CA CYS A 298 31.59 -0.44 -5.98
C CYS A 298 30.44 0.13 -5.17
N ASN A 299 30.73 1.04 -4.24
CA ASN A 299 29.76 1.82 -3.48
C ASN A 299 29.94 3.32 -3.74
N LEU A 300 28.91 4.11 -3.49
CA LEU A 300 29.03 5.56 -3.51
C LEU A 300 29.85 6.07 -2.32
N LYS A 301 30.66 7.09 -2.55
CA LYS A 301 31.29 7.86 -1.48
C LYS A 301 30.24 8.56 -0.61
N PRO A 302 30.49 8.77 0.69
CA PRO A 302 29.61 9.59 1.52
C PRO A 302 29.41 10.99 0.90
N GLY A 303 28.14 11.40 0.77
CA GLY A 303 27.79 12.70 0.18
C GLY A 303 27.79 12.76 -1.36
N ALA A 304 27.92 11.63 -2.06
CA ALA A 304 27.81 11.61 -3.52
C ALA A 304 26.45 12.13 -3.98
N ILE A 305 26.46 13.05 -4.94
CA ILE A 305 25.26 13.63 -5.56
C ILE A 305 25.20 13.14 -7.01
N PRO A 306 24.06 12.64 -7.51
CA PRO A 306 23.96 12.20 -8.89
C PRO A 306 24.24 13.34 -9.87
N MET A 307 25.08 13.05 -10.86
CA MET A 307 25.37 13.99 -11.96
C MET A 307 24.15 14.18 -12.88
N LEU A 308 23.32 13.16 -12.98
CA LEU A 308 22.08 13.18 -13.72
C LEU A 308 20.98 12.47 -12.92
N LYS A 309 19.96 13.21 -12.51
CA LYS A 309 18.83 12.69 -11.74
C LYS A 309 17.66 12.32 -12.64
N LYS A 310 16.90 11.29 -12.22
CA LYS A 310 15.65 10.88 -12.86
C LYS A 310 15.77 10.67 -14.37
N TYR A 311 16.93 10.18 -14.84
CA TYR A 311 17.11 9.81 -16.25
C TYR A 311 16.24 8.60 -16.62
N TYR A 312 15.50 8.69 -17.73
CA TYR A 312 14.61 7.63 -18.22
C TYR A 312 15.21 7.01 -19.50
N PRO A 313 16.03 5.94 -19.40
CA PRO A 313 16.54 5.27 -20.58
C PRO A 313 15.43 4.51 -21.30
N ALA A 314 15.31 4.68 -22.62
CA ALA A 314 14.47 3.82 -23.44
C ALA A 314 15.12 2.42 -23.57
N PRO A 315 14.34 1.31 -23.58
CA PRO A 315 12.87 1.19 -23.55
C PRO A 315 12.28 1.03 -22.14
N HIS A 316 13.08 1.18 -21.08
CA HIS A 316 12.67 0.88 -19.72
C HIS A 316 12.16 2.16 -19.04
N ASN A 317 10.88 2.30 -18.83
CA ASN A 317 10.24 3.44 -18.14
C ASN A 317 10.60 3.56 -16.63
N LYS A 318 11.81 3.17 -16.21
CA LYS A 318 12.30 3.35 -14.84
C LYS A 318 13.37 4.43 -14.85
N HIS A 319 13.21 5.43 -13.97
CA HIS A 319 14.23 6.46 -13.80
C HIS A 319 15.48 5.89 -13.14
N LEU A 320 16.64 6.42 -13.52
CA LEU A 320 17.93 6.12 -12.93
C LEU A 320 18.60 7.42 -12.49
N ASP A 321 19.23 7.40 -11.34
CA ASP A 321 20.19 8.43 -10.94
C ASP A 321 21.57 7.93 -11.35
N LEU A 322 22.33 8.75 -12.09
CA LEU A 322 23.64 8.40 -12.61
C LEU A 322 24.74 9.16 -11.84
N TYR A 323 25.81 8.45 -11.50
CA TYR A 323 26.94 8.92 -10.73
C TYR A 323 28.25 8.74 -11.50
N ASP A 324 29.20 9.65 -11.34
CA ASP A 324 30.51 9.46 -11.93
C ASP A 324 31.32 8.41 -11.17
N LEU A 325 31.67 7.31 -11.86
CA LEU A 325 32.36 6.16 -11.28
C LEU A 325 33.72 6.53 -10.66
N LYS A 326 34.46 7.45 -11.28
CA LYS A 326 35.81 7.80 -10.86
C LYS A 326 35.84 8.69 -9.64
N SER A 327 35.01 9.72 -9.60
CA SER A 327 35.01 10.74 -8.55
C SER A 327 34.11 10.43 -7.36
N GLN A 328 33.01 9.72 -7.59
CA GLN A 328 31.94 9.54 -6.60
C GLN A 328 31.80 8.11 -6.07
N CYS A 329 32.54 7.16 -6.61
CA CYS A 329 32.44 5.74 -6.22
C CYS A 329 33.71 5.21 -5.58
N VAL A 330 33.59 4.16 -4.75
CA VAL A 330 34.69 3.45 -4.09
C VAL A 330 34.50 1.96 -4.34
N LYS A 331 35.60 1.26 -4.72
CA LYS A 331 35.56 -0.21 -4.78
C LYS A 331 35.38 -0.78 -3.38
N VAL A 332 34.50 -1.78 -3.28
CA VAL A 332 34.41 -2.58 -2.06
C VAL A 332 35.62 -3.49 -2.06
N GLU A 333 36.58 -3.21 -1.20
CA GLU A 333 37.67 -4.16 -0.94
C GLU A 333 37.03 -5.41 -0.33
N SER A 334 37.25 -6.55 -0.96
CA SER A 334 36.88 -7.85 -0.40
C SER A 334 37.65 -7.99 0.93
N ILE A 335 36.92 -7.87 2.03
CA ILE A 335 37.42 -8.27 3.35
C ILE A 335 37.51 -9.79 3.28
N ASN A 336 38.78 -10.27 3.17
CA ASN A 336 39.15 -11.67 3.32
C ASN A 336 38.94 -12.12 4.77
#